data_cfd58054192bfd076962ff7febfd649e
#
_entry.id   cfd58054192bfd076962ff7febfd649e
#
_cell.length_a   1.000
_cell.length_b   1.000
_cell.length_c   1.000
_cell.angle_alpha   90.00
_cell.angle_beta   90.00
_cell.angle_gamma   90.00
#
_symmetry.space_group_name_H-M   'P 1'
#
loop_
_entity.id
_entity.type
_entity.pdbx_description
1 polymer ?
#
loop_
_entity_poly.entity_id
_entity_poly.type
_entity_poly.pdbx_seq_one_letter_code
_entity_poly.pdbx_strand_id
1 'polypeptide(L)' 'MTDCFEFVVGEDPSDVYIKIGDRLVFYKRCETPEIAKVIVNGQNESRKDNHGS' A
#
# COMPACT_ATOMS: atom_id res chain seq x y z
N MET A 1 13.51 9.62 -11.64
CA MET A 1 13.02 9.39 -11.96
C MET A 1 12.15 8.56 -11.46
N THR A 2 12.12 7.91 -10.70
CA THR A 2 11.23 7.12 -10.40
C THR A 2 10.52 7.43 -9.23
N ASP A 3 9.29 7.38 -9.17
CA ASP A 3 8.52 7.59 -8.04
C ASP A 3 8.35 6.33 -7.36
N CYS A 4 9.07 6.07 -6.35
CA CYS A 4 8.92 4.84 -5.60
C CYS A 4 7.89 5.05 -4.55
N PHE A 5 6.83 4.33 -4.61
CA PHE A 5 5.82 4.40 -3.57
C PHE A 5 5.35 2.99 -3.27
N GLU A 6 4.83 2.78 -2.08
CA GLU A 6 4.34 1.47 -1.71
C GLU A 6 3.14 1.63 -0.81
N PHE A 7 2.32 0.61 -0.74
CA PHE A 7 1.13 0.64 0.09
C PHE A 7 1.46 0.06 1.45
N VAL A 8 0.99 0.71 2.49
CA VAL A 8 1.26 0.26 3.86
C VAL A 8 -0.01 0.46 4.67
N VAL A 9 -0.07 -0.17 5.82
CA VAL A 9 -1.19 0.07 6.72
C VAL A 9 -0.76 1.08 7.75
N GLY A 10 -1.70 1.85 8.26
CA GLY A 10 -1.39 2.87 9.22
C GLY A 10 -1.41 2.32 10.63
N GLU A 11 -1.53 3.23 11.59
CA GLU A 11 -1.62 2.84 12.97
C GLU A 11 -2.80 1.93 13.16
N ASP A 12 -3.89 2.25 12.49
CA ASP A 12 -5.05 1.41 12.51
C ASP A 12 -4.87 0.44 11.36
N PRO A 13 -4.80 -0.84 11.60
CA PRO A 13 -4.55 -1.78 10.52
C PRO A 13 -5.61 -1.81 9.44
N SER A 14 -6.74 -1.16 9.70
CA SER A 14 -7.77 -1.09 8.68
C SER A 14 -7.57 0.07 7.73
N ASP A 15 -6.65 0.96 8.03
CA ASP A 15 -6.41 2.12 7.18
C ASP A 15 -5.25 1.84 6.26
N VAL A 16 -5.43 2.18 5.00
CA VAL A 16 -4.37 1.97 4.01
C VAL A 16 -3.78 3.31 3.64
N TYR A 17 -2.46 3.38 3.63
CA TYR A 17 -1.76 4.60 3.26
C TYR A 17 -0.80 4.29 2.12
N ILE A 18 -0.40 5.33 1.43
CA ILE A 18 0.61 5.20 0.40
C ILE A 18 1.84 5.94 0.90
N LYS A 19 2.95 5.23 0.94
CA LYS A 19 4.19 5.83 1.39
C LYS A 19 4.98 6.28 0.17
N ILE A 20 5.24 7.56 0.09
CA ILE A 20 5.99 8.11 -1.02
C ILE A 20 7.19 8.81 -0.43
N GLY A 21 8.37 8.24 -0.61
CA GLY A 21 9.55 8.78 0.00
C GLY A 21 9.43 8.68 1.50
N ASP A 22 9.39 9.83 2.16
CA ASP A 22 9.22 9.79 3.61
C ASP A 22 7.88 10.41 3.98
N ARG A 23 6.91 10.38 3.07
CA ARG A 23 5.61 10.94 3.34
C ARG A 23 4.58 9.83 3.30
N LEU A 24 3.55 9.98 4.12
CA LEU A 24 2.45 9.04 4.14
C LEU A 24 1.19 9.78 3.73
N VAL A 25 0.49 9.21 2.77
CA VAL A 25 -0.74 9.82 2.30
C VAL A 25 -1.88 8.83 2.50
N PHE A 26 -2.96 9.28 3.08
CA PHE A 26 -4.09 8.41 3.33
C PHE A 26 -4.70 7.97 2.01
N TYR A 27 -4.94 6.67 1.87
CA TYR A 27 -5.51 6.12 0.65
C TYR A 27 -6.97 5.79 0.85
N LYS A 28 -7.27 4.88 1.74
CA LYS A 28 -8.65 4.54 2.01
C LYS A 28 -8.74 3.75 3.30
N ARG A 29 -9.93 3.72 3.85
CA ARG A 29 -10.18 2.96 5.06
C ARG A 29 -10.98 1.72 4.70
N CYS A 30 -10.60 0.59 5.23
CA CYS A 30 -11.28 -0.65 4.98
C CYS A 30 -12.13 -1.03 6.16
N GLU A 31 -13.06 -1.91 5.95
CA GLU A 31 -13.91 -2.34 7.03
C GLU A 31 -13.18 -3.24 8.01
N THR A 32 -12.27 -4.03 7.52
CA THR A 32 -11.52 -4.92 8.39
C THR A 32 -10.06 -4.83 8.04
N PRO A 33 -9.19 -5.16 8.99
CA PRO A 33 -7.75 -5.12 8.71
C PRO A 33 -7.35 -6.17 7.68
N GLU A 34 -8.13 -7.22 7.55
CA GLU A 34 -7.82 -8.22 6.58
C GLU A 34 -7.94 -7.66 5.17
N ILE A 35 -8.98 -6.88 4.94
CA ILE A 35 -9.17 -6.28 3.63
C ILE A 35 -8.02 -5.33 3.32
N ALA A 36 -7.62 -4.56 4.31
CA ALA A 36 -6.52 -3.63 4.11
C ALA A 36 -5.25 -4.38 3.75
N LYS A 37 -5.02 -5.50 4.41
CA LYS A 37 -3.84 -6.27 4.15
C LYS A 37 -3.85 -6.84 2.74
N VAL A 38 -5.00 -7.29 2.29
CA VAL A 38 -5.13 -7.83 0.96
C VAL A 38 -4.82 -6.76 -0.08
N ILE A 39 -5.33 -5.56 0.15
CA ILE A 39 -5.09 -4.47 -0.78
C ILE A 39 -3.59 -4.14 -0.82
N VAL A 40 -2.98 -4.02 0.33
CA VAL A 40 -1.57 -3.68 0.40
C VAL A 40 -0.72 -4.74 -0.29
N ASN A 41 -0.98 -5.99 0.04
CA ASN A 41 -0.20 -7.06 -0.56
C ASN A 41 -0.43 -7.15 -2.07
N GLY A 42 -1.67 -7.01 -2.48
CA GLY A 42 -2.00 -7.11 -3.89
C GLY A 42 -1.35 -6.01 -4.71
N GLN A 43 -1.40 -4.80 -4.20
CA GLN A 43 -0.83 -3.69 -4.94
C GLN A 43 0.69 -3.79 -5.00
N ASN A 44 1.30 -4.13 -3.88
CA ASN A 44 2.75 -4.23 -3.86
C ASN A 44 3.24 -5.38 -4.73
N GLU A 45 2.51 -6.47 -4.71
CA GLU A 45 2.90 -7.60 -5.49
C GLU A 45 2.76 -7.33 -6.97
N SER A 46 1.71 -6.63 -7.33
CA SER A 46 1.48 -6.30 -8.72
C SER A 46 2.62 -5.48 -9.27
N ARG A 47 3.10 -4.53 -8.52
CA ARG A 47 4.19 -3.71 -8.96
C ARG A 47 5.47 -4.48 -9.10
N LYS A 48 5.71 -5.39 -8.13
CA LYS A 48 6.88 -6.18 -8.18
C LYS A 48 6.87 -7.08 -9.39
N ASP A 49 5.75 -7.66 -9.66
CA ASP A 49 5.61 -8.55 -10.76
C ASP A 49 5.90 -7.86 -12.06
N ASN A 50 5.47 -6.65 -12.19
CA ASN A 50 5.69 -5.93 -13.36
C ASN A 50 7.15 -5.83 -13.69
N HIS A 51 7.97 -5.69 -12.68
CA HIS A 51 9.32 -5.57 -12.94
C HIS A 51 9.94 -6.85 -13.33
N GLY A 52 9.49 -7.89 -12.79
CA GLY A 52 10.09 -9.15 -13.00
C GLY A 52 10.06 -9.64 -14.38
N SER A 53 9.18 -9.16 -15.15
CA SER A 53 9.13 -9.72 -16.46
C SER A 53 10.13 -9.22 -17.35
#